data_6ecd75d5cd900c10d1582debb5b4c1bd
#
_entry.id   6ecd75d5cd900c10d1582debb5b4c1bd
#
_cell.length_a   1.000
_cell.length_b   1.000
_cell.length_c   1.000
_cell.angle_alpha   90.00
_cell.angle_beta   90.00
_cell.angle_gamma   90.00
#
_symmetry.space_group_name_H-M   'P 1'
#
loop_
_entity.id
_entity.type
_entity.pdbx_description
1 polymer ?
#
loop_
_entity_poly.entity_id
_entity_poly.type
_entity_poly.pdbx_seq_one_letter_code
_entity_poly.pdbx_strand_id
1 'polypeptide(L)'
;MRRALLASAAALACGLVATGAQANPLDPFGFGSREAGMGSAVAADVSDFSANYYNPAGLARAHGFELTIGYFRADHSLQMNGKDSGVDPVRGIVAGAVVPGKLFGIPFAVGVGLHLPDDRLARVRALAQDQPRWELYDNRNQRLWFGVNLAVSPTPWLQIGGGITLMAATLANLDISGDFDLLKPYYSSLRHQVTADLTLVAYPDFGARVELAKWLALALVYRGQFQMDLNVGAQVHAGAATGSAMGIAQTDLTNVGLGLQTDTIDSFLPQQVVLGSSWRLSDDVKANLDLTWVNWSAYIPPVTRISTQLNIPPPKGGWPAGIQPPSQPAPIIILPIQMSDQIVPRVGVEWRAFARPAWEGFVRGGYEYDKSPIGPQAGQTNYVDSDRHAFSAGLGLRLIHPGTILPGDVRFDVHGQFSYLPTVTVSKQDASDLVGNYTAGGHIWAFGGAATVGF
;
A
#
# COMPACT_ATOMS: atom_id res chain seq x y z
N MET A 1 -2.43 22.52 -35.87
CA MET A 1 -1.79 22.57 -34.54
C MET A 1 -2.39 21.61 -33.50
N ARG A 2 -3.73 21.47 -33.32
CA ARG A 2 -4.31 20.55 -32.34
C ARG A 2 -3.97 19.06 -32.50
N ARG A 3 -3.81 18.56 -33.75
CA ARG A 3 -3.48 17.14 -34.01
C ARG A 3 -2.00 16.79 -33.75
N ALA A 4 -1.10 17.76 -33.90
CA ALA A 4 0.34 17.54 -33.65
C ALA A 4 0.67 17.49 -32.13
N LEU A 5 -0.01 18.30 -31.32
CA LEU A 5 0.17 18.31 -29.87
C LEU A 5 -0.34 17.03 -29.19
N LEU A 6 -1.43 16.43 -29.70
CA LEU A 6 -1.94 15.14 -29.21
C LEU A 6 -1.01 13.96 -29.54
N ALA A 7 -0.35 14.00 -30.70
CA ALA A 7 0.63 12.96 -31.06
C ALA A 7 1.93 13.05 -30.26
N SER A 8 2.37 14.26 -29.88
CA SER A 8 3.58 14.45 -29.06
C SER A 8 3.36 14.08 -27.59
N ALA A 9 2.15 14.29 -27.04
CA ALA A 9 1.81 13.88 -25.68
C ALA A 9 1.70 12.35 -25.55
N ALA A 10 1.22 11.66 -26.60
CA ALA A 10 1.14 10.20 -26.62
C ALA A 10 2.54 9.54 -26.78
N ALA A 11 3.49 10.20 -27.42
CA ALA A 11 4.84 9.67 -27.60
C ALA A 11 5.72 9.81 -26.34
N LEU A 12 5.45 10.79 -25.46
CA LEU A 12 6.17 10.92 -24.18
C LEU A 12 5.73 9.90 -23.12
N ALA A 13 4.54 9.34 -23.27
CA ALA A 13 4.00 8.35 -22.33
C ALA A 13 4.55 6.92 -22.54
N CYS A 14 5.19 6.64 -23.67
CA CYS A 14 5.62 5.28 -24.03
C CYS A 14 7.07 4.93 -23.63
N GLY A 15 7.81 5.81 -22.96
CA GLY A 15 9.25 5.65 -22.72
C GLY A 15 9.69 5.20 -21.33
N LEU A 16 8.76 4.95 -20.40
CA LEU A 16 9.13 4.54 -19.02
C LEU A 16 9.00 3.01 -18.89
N VAL A 17 10.13 2.33 -18.90
CA VAL A 17 10.26 0.90 -18.64
C VAL A 17 9.87 0.62 -17.18
N ALA A 18 8.84 -0.20 -17.01
CA ALA A 18 8.26 -0.58 -15.73
C ALA A 18 9.04 -1.72 -15.07
N THR A 19 9.27 -1.60 -13.78
CA THR A 19 9.65 -2.71 -12.91
C THR A 19 8.73 -2.72 -11.68
N GLY A 20 8.21 -3.86 -11.40
CA GLY A 20 7.48 -4.50 -10.30
C GLY A 20 6.67 -3.74 -9.20
N ALA A 21 5.62 -4.19 -8.72
CA ALA A 21 4.44 -3.60 -8.09
C ALA A 21 3.96 -4.02 -6.69
N GLN A 22 3.18 -3.23 -5.91
CA GLN A 22 2.38 -3.60 -4.70
C GLN A 22 1.21 -2.66 -4.32
N ALA A 23 0.33 -3.08 -3.34
CA ALA A 23 -0.88 -2.36 -2.96
C ALA A 23 -0.66 -1.21 -1.96
N ASN A 24 -1.35 -0.09 -2.19
CA ASN A 24 -1.36 1.10 -1.33
C ASN A 24 -2.45 0.95 -0.24
N PRO A 25 -2.22 1.35 1.02
CA PRO A 25 -3.25 1.33 2.07
C PRO A 25 -4.48 2.17 1.74
N LEU A 26 -4.35 3.15 0.86
CA LEU A 26 -5.42 4.07 0.48
C LEU A 26 -6.29 3.55 -0.68
N ASP A 27 -5.81 2.56 -1.44
CA ASP A 27 -6.56 2.00 -2.58
C ASP A 27 -7.90 1.36 -2.17
N PRO A 28 -7.95 0.50 -1.13
CA PRO A 28 -9.20 -0.15 -0.76
C PRO A 28 -10.16 0.75 0.04
N PHE A 29 -9.68 1.78 0.74
CA PHE A 29 -10.48 2.57 1.67
C PHE A 29 -10.64 4.04 1.29
N GLY A 30 -9.88 4.51 0.29
CA GLY A 30 -9.91 5.89 -0.19
C GLY A 30 -9.04 6.85 0.63
N PHE A 31 -8.84 8.06 0.07
CA PHE A 31 -8.09 9.16 0.66
C PHE A 31 -8.95 10.42 0.65
N GLY A 32 -9.43 10.83 1.83
CA GLY A 32 -10.42 11.89 1.98
C GLY A 32 -11.85 11.37 2.07
N SER A 33 -12.64 11.94 2.99
CA SER A 33 -13.99 11.46 3.30
C SER A 33 -15.00 11.76 2.20
N ARG A 34 -14.84 12.88 1.48
CA ARG A 34 -15.66 13.21 0.32
C ARG A 34 -15.53 12.16 -0.78
N GLU A 35 -14.29 11.83 -1.11
CA GLU A 35 -13.91 10.93 -2.20
C GLU A 35 -14.27 9.49 -1.88
N ALA A 36 -13.97 9.04 -0.66
CA ALA A 36 -14.36 7.71 -0.18
C ALA A 36 -15.87 7.50 -0.20
N GLY A 37 -16.67 8.55 0.14
CA GLY A 37 -18.13 8.53 0.03
C GLY A 37 -18.65 8.35 -1.40
N MET A 38 -17.82 8.61 -2.42
CA MET A 38 -18.13 8.42 -3.84
C MET A 38 -17.45 7.16 -4.43
N GLY A 39 -17.08 6.18 -3.59
CA GLY A 39 -16.39 4.98 -4.05
C GLY A 39 -15.03 5.26 -4.70
N SER A 40 -14.39 6.37 -4.32
CA SER A 40 -13.08 6.80 -4.86
C SER A 40 -13.07 7.08 -6.37
N ALA A 41 -14.23 7.25 -7.00
CA ALA A 41 -14.38 7.58 -8.41
C ALA A 41 -14.32 9.11 -8.60
N VAL A 42 -13.13 9.70 -8.59
CA VAL A 42 -12.97 11.17 -8.57
C VAL A 42 -11.80 11.71 -9.41
N ALA A 43 -11.12 10.88 -10.17
CA ALA A 43 -9.91 11.29 -10.90
C ALA A 43 -10.11 12.54 -11.80
N ALA A 44 -11.34 12.74 -12.35
CA ALA A 44 -11.67 13.90 -13.15
C ALA A 44 -12.37 15.03 -12.36
N ASP A 45 -12.77 14.80 -11.09
CA ASP A 45 -13.55 15.79 -10.28
C ASP A 45 -12.77 16.37 -9.10
N VAL A 46 -11.75 15.70 -8.59
CA VAL A 46 -10.97 16.12 -7.42
C VAL A 46 -10.34 17.49 -7.61
N SER A 47 -10.28 18.31 -6.52
CA SER A 47 -9.69 19.66 -6.55
C SER A 47 -9.11 20.13 -5.22
N ASP A 48 -9.21 19.34 -4.16
CA ASP A 48 -8.70 19.60 -2.82
C ASP A 48 -7.40 18.81 -2.53
N PHE A 49 -7.01 18.71 -1.26
CA PHE A 49 -5.80 18.00 -0.83
C PHE A 49 -5.73 16.55 -1.31
N SER A 50 -6.90 15.90 -1.50
CA SER A 50 -6.97 14.51 -1.94
C SER A 50 -6.53 14.32 -3.40
N ALA A 51 -6.44 15.41 -4.16
CA ALA A 51 -5.84 15.42 -5.49
C ALA A 51 -4.38 14.92 -5.49
N ASN A 52 -3.65 15.07 -4.37
CA ASN A 52 -2.31 14.50 -4.23
C ASN A 52 -2.28 12.97 -4.40
N TYR A 53 -3.41 12.32 -4.15
CA TYR A 53 -3.55 10.87 -4.34
C TYR A 53 -4.29 10.54 -5.64
N TYR A 54 -5.47 11.16 -5.89
CA TYR A 54 -6.32 10.74 -7.01
C TYR A 54 -5.86 11.28 -8.36
N ASN A 55 -5.52 12.56 -8.45
CA ASN A 55 -5.05 13.20 -9.68
C ASN A 55 -4.37 14.53 -9.36
N PRO A 56 -3.04 14.62 -9.42
CA PRO A 56 -2.32 15.86 -9.13
C PRO A 56 -2.78 17.06 -9.95
N ALA A 57 -3.23 16.85 -11.19
CA ALA A 57 -3.75 17.94 -12.04
C ALA A 57 -4.94 18.66 -11.42
N GLY A 58 -5.71 17.99 -10.56
CA GLY A 58 -6.86 18.56 -9.86
C GLY A 58 -6.50 19.72 -8.94
N LEU A 59 -5.29 19.77 -8.38
CA LEU A 59 -4.80 20.85 -7.53
C LEU A 59 -4.90 22.22 -8.21
N ALA A 60 -4.65 22.31 -9.53
CA ALA A 60 -4.71 23.57 -10.28
C ALA A 60 -6.14 24.16 -10.36
N ARG A 61 -7.16 23.46 -9.85
CA ARG A 61 -8.55 23.91 -9.76
C ARG A 61 -8.89 24.53 -8.40
N ALA A 62 -7.96 24.48 -7.44
CA ALA A 62 -8.16 25.10 -6.14
C ALA A 62 -8.32 26.61 -6.28
N HIS A 63 -9.27 27.20 -5.55
CA HIS A 63 -9.59 28.63 -5.63
C HIS A 63 -8.95 29.46 -4.51
N GLY A 64 -8.61 28.83 -3.38
CA GLY A 64 -8.01 29.45 -2.20
C GLY A 64 -7.10 28.47 -1.48
N PHE A 65 -6.40 28.96 -0.46
CA PHE A 65 -5.67 28.08 0.45
C PHE A 65 -6.67 27.22 1.22
N GLU A 66 -6.44 25.90 1.24
CA GLU A 66 -7.26 24.94 1.98
C GLU A 66 -6.38 24.10 2.90
N LEU A 67 -6.87 23.86 4.10
CA LEU A 67 -6.31 22.94 5.07
C LEU A 67 -7.34 21.91 5.48
N THR A 68 -7.00 20.62 5.38
CA THR A 68 -7.89 19.50 5.75
C THR A 68 -7.24 18.63 6.80
N ILE A 69 -8.03 18.19 7.76
CA ILE A 69 -7.70 17.13 8.70
C ILE A 69 -8.89 16.19 8.85
N GLY A 70 -8.60 14.91 8.90
CA GLY A 70 -9.61 13.85 9.05
C GLY A 70 -9.02 12.62 9.71
N TYR A 71 -9.89 11.65 9.92
CA TYR A 71 -9.54 10.34 10.46
C TYR A 71 -10.41 9.28 9.81
N PHE A 72 -9.83 8.11 9.55
CA PHE A 72 -10.59 6.96 9.11
C PHE A 72 -10.16 5.69 9.83
N ARG A 73 -11.06 4.70 9.82
CA ARG A 73 -10.86 3.36 10.37
C ARG A 73 -11.56 2.34 9.49
N ALA A 74 -10.89 1.22 9.21
CA ALA A 74 -11.44 0.05 8.54
C ALA A 74 -11.24 -1.19 9.41
N ASP A 75 -12.32 -1.87 9.73
CA ASP A 75 -12.35 -3.09 10.55
C ASP A 75 -12.60 -4.31 9.65
N HIS A 76 -11.72 -5.29 9.73
CA HIS A 76 -11.75 -6.51 8.93
C HIS A 76 -12.49 -7.63 9.68
N SER A 77 -13.42 -8.29 9.00
CA SER A 77 -14.05 -9.54 9.43
C SER A 77 -13.81 -10.59 8.35
N LEU A 78 -12.53 -10.92 8.12
CA LEU A 78 -12.07 -11.86 7.12
C LEU A 78 -11.87 -13.23 7.75
N GLN A 79 -12.43 -14.26 7.11
CA GLN A 79 -12.51 -15.60 7.66
C GLN A 79 -11.83 -16.63 6.77
N MET A 80 -11.31 -17.66 7.40
CA MET A 80 -10.89 -18.93 6.79
C MET A 80 -11.56 -20.09 7.51
N ASN A 81 -12.19 -20.99 6.75
CA ASN A 81 -12.95 -22.14 7.30
C ASN A 81 -13.92 -21.72 8.42
N GLY A 82 -14.57 -20.55 8.26
CA GLY A 82 -15.51 -19.99 9.24
C GLY A 82 -14.87 -19.41 10.50
N LYS A 83 -13.54 -19.34 10.57
CA LYS A 83 -12.81 -18.73 11.71
C LYS A 83 -12.23 -17.39 11.27
N ASP A 84 -12.26 -16.41 12.18
CA ASP A 84 -11.64 -15.13 11.98
C ASP A 84 -10.12 -15.28 11.74
N SER A 85 -9.62 -14.62 10.73
CA SER A 85 -8.19 -14.64 10.35
C SER A 85 -7.33 -13.68 11.18
N GLY A 86 -7.93 -12.87 12.05
CA GLY A 86 -7.23 -11.93 12.92
C GLY A 86 -6.50 -10.82 12.17
N VAL A 87 -7.05 -10.37 11.04
CA VAL A 87 -6.51 -9.22 10.31
C VAL A 87 -6.80 -7.95 11.10
N ASP A 88 -5.75 -7.24 11.52
CA ASP A 88 -5.88 -6.03 12.32
C ASP A 88 -6.61 -4.90 11.55
N PRO A 89 -7.30 -3.98 12.25
CA PRO A 89 -7.91 -2.82 11.61
C PRO A 89 -6.85 -1.88 11.00
N VAL A 90 -7.20 -1.22 9.90
CA VAL A 90 -6.44 -0.10 9.32
C VAL A 90 -7.04 1.20 9.81
N ARG A 91 -6.22 2.13 10.34
CA ARG A 91 -6.71 3.38 10.88
C ARG A 91 -5.62 4.45 10.93
N GLY A 92 -6.03 5.71 10.88
CA GLY A 92 -5.08 6.80 10.96
C GLY A 92 -5.65 8.17 10.62
N ILE A 93 -4.79 9.17 10.79
CA ILE A 93 -5.06 10.55 10.43
C ILE A 93 -4.84 10.73 8.94
N VAL A 94 -5.75 11.44 8.30
CA VAL A 94 -5.62 11.93 6.93
C VAL A 94 -5.59 13.45 7.00
N ALA A 95 -4.57 14.06 6.41
CA ALA A 95 -4.44 15.51 6.42
C ALA A 95 -3.83 16.01 5.11
N GLY A 96 -3.97 17.31 4.85
CA GLY A 96 -3.31 17.92 3.72
C GLY A 96 -3.66 19.37 3.54
N ALA A 97 -2.95 19.99 2.60
CA ALA A 97 -3.16 21.41 2.25
C ALA A 97 -3.00 21.61 0.75
N VAL A 98 -3.65 22.63 0.25
CA VAL A 98 -3.50 23.12 -1.13
C VAL A 98 -3.24 24.63 -1.09
N VAL A 99 -2.18 25.04 -1.79
CA VAL A 99 -1.76 26.43 -1.91
C VAL A 99 -1.81 26.83 -3.38
N PRO A 100 -2.87 27.48 -3.85
CA PRO A 100 -2.94 27.99 -5.22
C PRO A 100 -2.16 29.30 -5.38
N GLY A 101 -1.74 29.58 -6.61
CA GLY A 101 -1.04 30.79 -6.98
C GLY A 101 -1.10 31.09 -8.47
N LYS A 102 -0.40 32.14 -8.90
CA LYS A 102 -0.22 32.46 -10.31
C LYS A 102 1.26 32.75 -10.58
N LEU A 103 1.81 32.13 -11.60
CA LEU A 103 3.17 32.39 -12.07
C LEU A 103 3.10 32.81 -13.54
N PHE A 104 3.58 34.03 -13.86
CA PHE A 104 3.47 34.63 -15.20
C PHE A 104 2.05 34.61 -15.79
N GLY A 105 1.04 34.78 -14.93
CA GLY A 105 -0.38 34.74 -15.32
C GLY A 105 -0.99 33.33 -15.45
N ILE A 106 -0.19 32.27 -15.37
CA ILE A 106 -0.65 30.89 -15.41
C ILE A 106 -1.02 30.44 -14.00
N PRO A 107 -2.25 29.94 -13.76
CA PRO A 107 -2.63 29.36 -12.48
C PRO A 107 -1.79 28.11 -12.18
N PHE A 108 -1.30 28.01 -10.94
CA PHE A 108 -0.65 26.82 -10.41
C PHE A 108 -1.14 26.53 -9.00
N ALA A 109 -0.88 25.33 -8.50
CA ALA A 109 -1.05 25.02 -7.09
C ALA A 109 -0.02 23.99 -6.64
N VAL A 110 0.41 24.13 -5.38
CA VAL A 110 1.17 23.11 -4.65
C VAL A 110 0.25 22.42 -3.67
N GLY A 111 0.25 21.11 -3.66
CA GLY A 111 -0.50 20.30 -2.73
C GLY A 111 0.39 19.40 -1.90
N VAL A 112 -0.01 19.19 -0.65
CA VAL A 112 0.55 18.17 0.22
C VAL A 112 -0.57 17.29 0.76
N GLY A 113 -0.32 15.99 0.85
CA GLY A 113 -1.23 15.01 1.43
C GLY A 113 -0.48 14.08 2.38
N LEU A 114 -1.11 13.71 3.47
CA LEU A 114 -0.54 12.86 4.52
C LEU A 114 -1.56 11.82 4.96
N HIS A 115 -1.14 10.56 5.01
CA HIS A 115 -1.77 9.53 5.83
C HIS A 115 -0.80 9.09 6.90
N LEU A 116 -1.18 9.29 8.16
CA LEU A 116 -0.40 8.91 9.34
C LEU A 116 -1.15 7.82 10.10
N PRO A 117 -0.74 6.54 10.00
CA PRO A 117 -1.30 5.49 10.83
C PRO A 117 -1.10 5.79 12.32
N ASP A 118 -2.12 5.50 13.14
CA ASP A 118 -2.08 5.79 14.58
C ASP A 118 -1.41 4.69 15.42
N ASP A 119 -1.16 3.54 14.81
CA ASP A 119 -0.62 2.36 15.49
C ASP A 119 0.87 2.18 15.22
N ARG A 120 1.31 2.32 13.96
CA ARG A 120 2.70 2.15 13.54
C ARG A 120 2.97 2.81 12.18
N LEU A 121 4.17 3.35 12.00
CA LEU A 121 4.57 4.04 10.76
C LEU A 121 4.87 3.07 9.60
N ALA A 122 5.33 1.86 9.92
CA ALA A 122 5.55 0.77 8.99
C ALA A 122 5.52 -0.56 9.73
N ARG A 123 5.26 -1.65 9.02
CA ARG A 123 5.32 -3.01 9.56
C ARG A 123 5.94 -3.96 8.55
N VAL A 124 6.89 -4.74 9.01
CA VAL A 124 7.45 -5.88 8.27
C VAL A 124 6.89 -7.16 8.87
N ARG A 125 6.36 -8.03 8.03
CA ARG A 125 5.91 -9.37 8.42
C ARG A 125 6.25 -10.37 7.32
N ALA A 126 7.32 -11.12 7.50
CA ALA A 126 7.66 -12.24 6.65
C ALA A 126 6.97 -13.50 7.19
N LEU A 127 6.08 -14.07 6.41
CA LEU A 127 5.42 -15.35 6.70
C LEU A 127 5.86 -16.39 5.67
N ALA A 128 5.95 -17.65 6.10
CA ALA A 128 6.16 -18.76 5.19
C ALA A 128 5.03 -18.82 4.15
N GLN A 129 5.35 -19.23 2.93
CA GLN A 129 4.37 -19.26 1.83
C GLN A 129 3.25 -20.29 2.02
N ASP A 130 3.52 -21.34 2.77
CA ASP A 130 2.56 -22.37 3.16
C ASP A 130 1.58 -21.88 4.24
N GLN A 131 1.86 -20.77 4.92
CA GLN A 131 0.96 -20.20 5.91
C GLN A 131 -0.14 -19.38 5.24
N PRO A 132 -1.43 -19.77 5.40
CA PRO A 132 -2.55 -19.05 4.83
C PRO A 132 -2.66 -17.62 5.39
N ARG A 133 -2.83 -16.65 4.49
CA ARG A 133 -2.98 -15.25 4.87
C ARG A 133 -3.71 -14.43 3.82
N TRP A 134 -4.41 -13.41 4.27
CA TRP A 134 -5.02 -12.38 3.44
C TRP A 134 -3.95 -11.37 3.02
N GLU A 135 -3.20 -11.69 1.96
CA GLU A 135 -2.00 -10.93 1.56
C GLU A 135 -2.27 -9.46 1.32
N LEU A 136 -3.40 -9.11 0.70
CA LEU A 136 -3.73 -7.74 0.33
C LEU A 136 -4.28 -6.92 1.51
N TYR A 137 -4.71 -7.56 2.60
CA TYR A 137 -5.34 -6.93 3.76
C TYR A 137 -4.51 -7.05 5.05
N ASP A 138 -3.54 -7.98 5.09
CA ASP A 138 -2.65 -8.11 6.24
C ASP A 138 -1.82 -6.83 6.36
N ASN A 139 -1.86 -6.22 7.48
CA ASN A 139 -1.27 -4.99 8.03
C ASN A 139 -0.08 -4.30 7.35
N ARG A 140 0.44 -4.83 6.27
CA ARG A 140 1.46 -4.18 5.43
C ARG A 140 0.98 -2.86 4.88
N ASN A 141 -0.34 -2.69 4.77
CA ASN A 141 -0.99 -1.51 4.24
C ASN A 141 -0.94 -0.33 5.21
N GLN A 142 -0.68 -0.57 6.52
CA GLN A 142 -0.53 0.51 7.50
C GLN A 142 0.86 1.13 7.42
N ARG A 143 1.02 2.14 6.56
CA ARG A 143 2.27 2.87 6.38
C ARG A 143 2.03 4.37 6.34
N LEU A 144 3.02 5.13 6.82
CA LEU A 144 3.07 6.55 6.55
C LEU A 144 3.12 6.75 5.03
N TRP A 145 2.18 7.52 4.51
CA TRP A 145 2.12 7.98 3.13
C TRP A 145 2.16 9.51 3.11
N PHE A 146 3.03 10.08 2.27
CA PHE A 146 3.18 11.53 2.15
C PHE A 146 3.37 11.90 0.69
N GLY A 147 2.42 12.62 0.10
CA GLY A 147 2.45 13.10 -1.28
C GLY A 147 2.72 14.59 -1.35
N VAL A 148 3.57 15.00 -2.28
CA VAL A 148 3.84 16.41 -2.63
C VAL A 148 3.72 16.57 -4.13
N ASN A 149 2.81 17.42 -4.56
CA ASN A 149 2.53 17.61 -5.98
C ASN A 149 2.43 19.10 -6.35
N LEU A 150 2.78 19.35 -7.61
CA LEU A 150 2.61 20.64 -8.29
C LEU A 150 1.66 20.44 -9.47
N ALA A 151 0.74 21.36 -9.65
CA ALA A 151 -0.13 21.40 -10.82
C ALA A 151 -0.15 22.77 -11.47
N VAL A 152 -0.37 22.80 -12.76
CA VAL A 152 -0.51 24.02 -13.56
C VAL A 152 -1.74 23.93 -14.47
N SER A 153 -2.35 25.08 -14.76
CA SER A 153 -3.46 25.20 -15.72
C SER A 153 -3.02 26.09 -16.89
N PRO A 154 -2.31 25.52 -17.91
CA PRO A 154 -1.80 26.29 -19.04
C PRO A 154 -2.92 26.94 -19.87
N THR A 155 -4.08 26.32 -19.84
CA THR A 155 -5.30 26.84 -20.47
C THR A 155 -6.51 26.55 -19.58
N PRO A 156 -7.63 27.27 -19.68
CA PRO A 156 -8.80 27.02 -18.82
C PRO A 156 -9.38 25.60 -18.93
N TRP A 157 -9.12 24.90 -20.03
CA TRP A 157 -9.66 23.56 -20.29
C TRP A 157 -8.64 22.43 -20.02
N LEU A 158 -7.36 22.74 -19.72
CA LEU A 158 -6.30 21.74 -19.51
C LEU A 158 -5.58 22.00 -18.19
N GLN A 159 -5.56 20.99 -17.32
CA GLN A 159 -4.74 20.95 -16.12
C GLN A 159 -3.75 19.78 -16.22
N ILE A 160 -2.51 19.99 -15.77
CA ILE A 160 -1.45 19.00 -15.71
C ILE A 160 -0.80 19.10 -14.34
N GLY A 161 -0.51 17.97 -13.73
CA GLY A 161 0.14 17.93 -12.42
C GLY A 161 1.04 16.71 -12.28
N GLY A 162 1.91 16.77 -11.31
CA GLY A 162 2.77 15.66 -10.96
C GLY A 162 3.65 15.99 -9.75
N GLY A 163 4.26 14.96 -9.21
CA GLY A 163 5.10 15.07 -8.05
C GLY A 163 5.65 13.74 -7.61
N ILE A 164 5.87 13.64 -6.33
CA ILE A 164 6.41 12.45 -5.68
C ILE A 164 5.58 12.07 -4.47
N THR A 165 5.41 10.78 -4.30
CA THR A 165 4.91 10.18 -3.07
C THR A 165 6.05 9.50 -2.32
N LEU A 166 6.13 9.74 -1.02
CA LEU A 166 7.04 9.13 -0.08
C LEU A 166 6.26 8.15 0.80
N MET A 167 6.78 6.93 0.95
CA MET A 167 6.16 5.92 1.80
C MET A 167 7.17 5.30 2.74
N ALA A 168 6.76 5.10 4.01
CA ALA A 168 7.63 4.52 5.02
C ALA A 168 7.86 3.03 4.76
N ALA A 169 9.11 2.63 4.95
CA ALA A 169 9.56 1.25 4.88
C ALA A 169 10.57 0.97 6.00
N THR A 170 10.72 -0.28 6.40
CA THR A 170 11.59 -0.67 7.52
C THR A 170 12.68 -1.62 7.03
N LEU A 171 13.93 -1.26 7.30
CA LEU A 171 15.08 -2.15 7.19
C LEU A 171 15.31 -2.81 8.55
N ALA A 172 15.40 -4.13 8.61
CA ALA A 172 15.66 -4.84 9.85
C ALA A 172 16.80 -5.84 9.71
N ASN A 173 17.66 -5.91 10.75
CA ASN A 173 18.71 -6.89 10.88
C ASN A 173 18.61 -7.53 12.27
N LEU A 174 18.75 -8.85 12.31
CA LEU A 174 18.75 -9.64 13.54
C LEU A 174 20.10 -10.30 13.71
N ASP A 175 20.84 -9.95 14.75
CA ASP A 175 22.07 -10.61 15.17
C ASP A 175 21.79 -11.43 16.44
N ILE A 176 22.08 -12.73 16.37
CA ILE A 176 21.94 -13.65 17.50
C ILE A 176 23.33 -14.22 17.76
N SER A 177 23.86 -14.00 18.96
CA SER A 177 25.13 -14.56 19.38
C SER A 177 24.99 -15.29 20.72
N GLY A 178 25.72 -16.36 20.90
CA GLY A 178 25.66 -17.13 22.15
C GLY A 178 26.74 -18.17 22.25
N ASP A 179 27.05 -18.53 23.50
CA ASP A 179 27.93 -19.63 23.84
C ASP A 179 27.08 -20.77 24.42
N PHE A 180 27.24 -21.96 23.87
CA PHE A 180 26.53 -23.14 24.32
C PHE A 180 27.53 -24.10 24.99
N ASP A 181 27.35 -24.40 26.28
CA ASP A 181 28.05 -25.43 26.98
C ASP A 181 27.18 -26.69 27.03
N LEU A 182 27.53 -27.72 26.25
CA LEU A 182 26.80 -28.95 26.16
C LEU A 182 26.84 -29.79 27.46
N LEU A 183 27.85 -29.59 28.29
CA LEU A 183 28.02 -30.34 29.55
C LEU A 183 27.43 -29.59 30.73
N LYS A 184 27.44 -28.29 30.66
CA LYS A 184 26.94 -27.41 31.71
C LYS A 184 25.96 -26.37 31.09
N PRO A 185 24.77 -26.76 30.70
CA PRO A 185 23.80 -25.86 30.00
C PRO A 185 23.53 -24.56 30.77
N TYR A 186 23.70 -24.55 32.09
CA TYR A 186 23.52 -23.39 32.94
C TYR A 186 24.52 -22.25 32.61
N TYR A 187 25.68 -22.55 32.04
CA TYR A 187 26.66 -21.55 31.60
C TYR A 187 26.45 -21.07 30.16
N SER A 188 25.42 -21.57 29.48
CA SER A 188 25.09 -21.09 28.15
C SER A 188 24.54 -19.67 28.21
N SER A 189 24.95 -18.82 27.27
CA SER A 189 24.47 -17.45 27.13
C SER A 189 23.91 -17.23 25.74
N LEU A 190 22.83 -16.51 25.64
CA LEU A 190 22.23 -16.08 24.37
C LEU A 190 22.08 -14.56 24.40
N ARG A 191 22.60 -13.92 23.37
CA ARG A 191 22.39 -12.49 23.10
C ARG A 191 21.69 -12.33 21.78
N HIS A 192 20.76 -11.40 21.71
CA HIS A 192 20.13 -11.00 20.45
C HIS A 192 20.15 -9.48 20.35
N GLN A 193 20.43 -9.00 19.16
CA GLN A 193 20.40 -7.60 18.82
C GLN A 193 19.52 -7.45 17.58
N VAL A 194 18.51 -6.60 17.68
CA VAL A 194 17.67 -6.22 16.55
C VAL A 194 18.00 -4.77 16.23
N THR A 195 18.39 -4.52 14.99
CA THR A 195 18.53 -3.17 14.45
C THR A 195 17.43 -2.97 13.43
N ALA A 196 16.63 -1.93 13.59
CA ALA A 196 15.55 -1.58 12.67
C ALA A 196 15.63 -0.10 12.31
N ASP A 197 15.78 0.19 11.04
CA ASP A 197 15.86 1.54 10.50
C ASP A 197 14.60 1.85 9.70
N LEU A 198 13.98 2.99 9.98
CA LEU A 198 12.87 3.52 9.19
C LEU A 198 13.45 4.34 8.02
N THR A 199 13.04 4.03 6.82
CA THR A 199 13.42 4.76 5.61
C THR A 199 12.17 5.24 4.85
N LEU A 200 12.36 6.18 3.94
CA LEU A 200 11.32 6.66 3.04
C LEU A 200 11.71 6.34 1.60
N VAL A 201 10.82 5.70 0.88
CA VAL A 201 10.99 5.40 -0.55
C VAL A 201 10.06 6.28 -1.35
N ALA A 202 10.60 6.89 -2.42
CA ALA A 202 9.87 7.80 -3.28
C ALA A 202 9.42 7.11 -4.57
N TYR A 203 8.21 7.43 -5.03
CA TYR A 203 7.71 7.07 -6.36
C TYR A 203 6.96 8.24 -7.01
N PRO A 204 6.97 8.33 -8.36
CA PRO A 204 6.39 9.46 -9.07
C PRO A 204 4.88 9.30 -9.28
N ASP A 205 4.19 10.45 -9.31
CA ASP A 205 2.78 10.56 -9.65
C ASP A 205 2.61 11.63 -10.75
N PHE A 206 1.79 11.35 -11.76
CA PHE A 206 1.46 12.26 -12.84
C PHE A 206 -0.02 12.23 -13.14
N GLY A 207 -0.57 13.38 -13.50
CA GLY A 207 -1.96 13.48 -13.87
C GLY A 207 -2.22 14.56 -14.91
N ALA A 208 -3.25 14.34 -15.69
CA ALA A 208 -3.81 15.31 -16.62
C ALA A 208 -5.34 15.31 -16.49
N ARG A 209 -5.94 16.49 -16.68
CA ARG A 209 -7.39 16.66 -16.73
C ARG A 209 -7.73 17.59 -17.88
N VAL A 210 -8.73 17.21 -18.66
CA VAL A 210 -9.22 17.97 -19.80
C VAL A 210 -10.72 18.20 -19.65
N GLU A 211 -11.14 19.45 -19.69
CA GLU A 211 -12.55 19.83 -19.77
C GLU A 211 -12.97 19.89 -21.23
N LEU A 212 -13.68 18.88 -21.70
CA LEU A 212 -14.17 18.77 -23.08
C LEU A 212 -15.39 19.64 -23.31
N ALA A 213 -16.24 19.75 -22.31
CA ALA A 213 -17.44 20.57 -22.29
C ALA A 213 -17.76 20.98 -20.85
N LYS A 214 -18.63 21.97 -20.64
CA LYS A 214 -19.07 22.40 -19.29
C LYS A 214 -19.67 21.27 -18.44
N TRP A 215 -20.16 20.21 -19.10
CA TRP A 215 -20.78 19.05 -18.46
C TRP A 215 -19.90 17.79 -18.46
N LEU A 216 -18.71 17.81 -19.11
CA LEU A 216 -17.83 16.64 -19.24
C LEU A 216 -16.36 16.98 -19.07
N ALA A 217 -15.72 16.36 -18.11
CA ALA A 217 -14.28 16.34 -17.97
C ALA A 217 -13.73 14.91 -18.03
N LEU A 218 -12.54 14.75 -18.58
CA LEU A 218 -11.78 13.50 -18.60
C LEU A 218 -10.45 13.66 -17.86
N ALA A 219 -9.95 12.56 -17.32
CA ALA A 219 -8.66 12.50 -16.64
C ALA A 219 -7.86 11.28 -17.05
N LEU A 220 -6.54 11.43 -17.04
CA LEU A 220 -5.57 10.37 -17.13
C LEU A 220 -4.57 10.54 -15.98
N VAL A 221 -4.37 9.48 -15.20
CA VAL A 221 -3.45 9.49 -14.06
C VAL A 221 -2.52 8.30 -14.17
N TYR A 222 -1.26 8.53 -13.86
CA TYR A 222 -0.26 7.49 -13.65
C TYR A 222 0.26 7.60 -12.22
N ARG A 223 0.21 6.50 -11.49
CA ARG A 223 0.88 6.34 -10.20
C ARG A 223 2.02 5.35 -10.38
N GLY A 224 3.21 5.78 -10.00
CA GLY A 224 4.41 4.96 -10.10
C GLY A 224 4.36 3.80 -9.13
N GLN A 225 5.24 2.88 -9.40
CA GLN A 225 5.48 1.73 -8.56
C GLN A 225 6.32 2.11 -7.34
N PHE A 226 6.02 1.44 -6.24
CA PHE A 226 6.85 1.43 -5.06
C PHE A 226 7.39 0.02 -4.82
N GLN A 227 8.69 -0.12 -4.61
CA GLN A 227 9.33 -1.36 -4.22
C GLN A 227 10.44 -1.06 -3.23
N MET A 228 10.54 -1.87 -2.20
CA MET A 228 11.66 -1.84 -1.29
C MET A 228 12.20 -3.23 -1.07
N ASP A 229 13.44 -3.42 -1.52
CA ASP A 229 14.21 -4.62 -1.26
C ASP A 229 14.75 -4.57 0.16
N LEU A 230 14.47 -5.61 0.93
CA LEU A 230 14.93 -5.77 2.30
C LEU A 230 15.79 -7.02 2.39
N ASN A 231 17.06 -6.83 2.63
CA ASN A 231 17.95 -7.93 2.96
C ASN A 231 17.97 -8.13 4.48
N VAL A 232 17.28 -9.16 4.97
CA VAL A 232 17.32 -9.53 6.38
C VAL A 232 18.44 -10.52 6.57
N GLY A 233 19.51 -10.08 7.26
CA GLY A 233 20.59 -10.94 7.73
C GLY A 233 20.29 -11.39 9.16
N ALA A 234 20.35 -12.70 9.43
CA ALA A 234 20.44 -13.24 10.77
C ALA A 234 21.78 -13.96 10.90
N GLN A 235 22.62 -13.51 11.83
CA GLN A 235 23.88 -14.17 12.13
C GLN A 235 23.79 -14.82 13.50
N VAL A 236 24.03 -16.11 13.56
CA VAL A 236 24.12 -16.87 14.82
C VAL A 236 25.57 -17.30 15.01
N HIS A 237 26.19 -16.80 16.04
CA HIS A 237 27.53 -17.22 16.45
C HIS A 237 27.38 -18.09 17.69
N ALA A 238 27.87 -19.31 17.64
CA ALA A 238 27.84 -20.24 18.76
C ALA A 238 29.23 -20.79 19.05
N GLY A 239 29.61 -20.80 20.32
CA GLY A 239 30.74 -21.59 20.84
C GLY A 239 30.20 -22.88 21.45
N ALA A 240 30.78 -24.01 21.15
CA ALA A 240 30.48 -25.27 21.84
C ALA A 240 31.72 -25.82 22.51
N ALA A 241 31.65 -25.99 23.84
CA ALA A 241 32.70 -26.67 24.62
C ALA A 241 32.26 -28.11 24.87
N THR A 242 33.03 -29.06 24.38
CA THR A 242 32.88 -30.50 24.70
C THR A 242 33.92 -30.86 25.76
N GLY A 243 33.49 -31.12 26.99
CA GLY A 243 34.42 -31.52 28.04
C GLY A 243 34.90 -32.97 27.88
N SER A 244 35.96 -33.32 28.57
CA SER A 244 36.69 -34.60 28.53
C SER A 244 35.92 -35.83 29.07
N ALA A 245 34.60 -35.77 29.22
CA ALA A 245 33.79 -36.82 29.86
C ALA A 245 33.71 -38.15 29.07
N MET A 246 34.19 -38.17 27.81
CA MET A 246 34.17 -39.39 26.97
C MET A 246 35.56 -39.84 26.51
N GLY A 247 36.66 -39.41 27.18
CA GLY A 247 38.01 -39.79 26.77
C GLY A 247 38.47 -39.21 25.42
N ILE A 248 37.67 -38.32 24.83
CA ILE A 248 38.02 -37.51 23.66
C ILE A 248 38.65 -36.23 24.18
N ALA A 249 39.83 -35.89 23.67
CA ALA A 249 40.48 -34.62 24.01
C ALA A 249 39.48 -33.48 23.84
N GLN A 250 39.46 -32.55 24.81
CA GLN A 250 38.58 -31.37 24.82
C GLN A 250 38.61 -30.70 23.44
N THR A 251 37.52 -30.84 22.70
CA THR A 251 37.43 -30.28 21.37
C THR A 251 36.64 -29.00 21.53
N ASP A 252 37.31 -27.86 21.69
CA ASP A 252 36.69 -26.56 21.70
C ASP A 252 36.35 -26.20 20.27
N LEU A 253 35.07 -26.35 19.91
CA LEU A 253 34.50 -25.76 18.71
C LEU A 253 34.22 -24.29 19.02
N THR A 254 35.24 -23.46 18.79
CA THR A 254 35.08 -22.00 18.94
C THR A 254 34.67 -21.37 17.62
N ASN A 255 33.74 -20.45 17.67
CA ASN A 255 33.23 -19.68 16.49
C ASN A 255 32.49 -20.50 15.41
N VAL A 256 31.60 -21.38 15.81
CA VAL A 256 30.63 -21.91 14.88
C VAL A 256 29.68 -20.78 14.48
N GLY A 257 29.71 -20.39 13.22
CA GLY A 257 28.86 -19.36 12.67
C GLY A 257 27.74 -19.98 11.83
N LEU A 258 26.49 -19.59 12.07
CA LEU A 258 25.37 -19.83 11.19
C LEU A 258 24.88 -18.47 10.69
N GLY A 259 25.14 -18.17 9.44
CA GLY A 259 24.55 -17.01 8.76
C GLY A 259 23.29 -17.43 8.04
N LEU A 260 22.19 -16.72 8.29
CA LEU A 260 20.96 -16.79 7.53
C LEU A 260 20.79 -15.46 6.82
N GLN A 261 20.77 -15.48 5.50
CA GLN A 261 20.46 -14.31 4.69
C GLN A 261 19.18 -14.56 3.93
N THR A 262 18.23 -13.65 4.07
CA THR A 262 16.94 -13.69 3.38
C THR A 262 16.85 -12.50 2.47
N ASP A 263 16.74 -12.73 1.16
CA ASP A 263 16.37 -11.71 0.20
C ASP A 263 14.86 -11.53 0.32
N THR A 264 14.45 -10.40 0.86
CA THR A 264 13.05 -10.13 1.19
C THR A 264 12.64 -8.81 0.58
N ILE A 265 11.44 -8.74 0.05
CA ILE A 265 10.79 -7.50 -0.37
C ILE A 265 9.83 -7.10 0.74
N ASP A 266 10.12 -6.00 1.41
CA ASP A 266 9.28 -5.54 2.52
C ASP A 266 7.93 -5.04 2.03
N SER A 267 7.92 -4.36 0.90
CA SER A 267 6.72 -3.74 0.38
C SER A 267 6.76 -3.56 -1.12
N PHE A 268 5.57 -3.61 -1.71
CA PHE A 268 5.39 -3.62 -3.13
C PHE A 268 4.03 -2.98 -3.50
N LEU A 269 3.99 -1.88 -4.29
CA LEU A 269 2.80 -1.23 -4.86
C LEU A 269 2.76 -1.38 -6.38
N PRO A 270 1.63 -1.83 -7.01
CA PRO A 270 1.49 -1.80 -8.45
C PRO A 270 1.54 -0.39 -9.02
N GLN A 271 2.24 -0.22 -10.11
CA GLN A 271 1.93 0.93 -10.93
C GLN A 271 0.47 0.86 -11.38
N GLN A 272 -0.13 2.02 -11.51
CA GLN A 272 -1.53 2.15 -11.87
C GLN A 272 -1.72 3.20 -12.95
N VAL A 273 -2.65 2.93 -13.85
CA VAL A 273 -3.15 3.92 -14.81
C VAL A 273 -4.65 4.08 -14.61
N VAL A 274 -5.09 5.30 -14.35
CA VAL A 274 -6.50 5.61 -14.16
C VAL A 274 -7.02 6.44 -15.33
N LEU A 275 -8.10 5.98 -15.93
CA LEU A 275 -8.91 6.74 -16.86
C LEU A 275 -10.18 7.18 -16.12
N GLY A 276 -10.35 8.48 -15.93
CA GLY A 276 -11.46 9.06 -15.20
C GLY A 276 -12.36 9.92 -16.08
N SER A 277 -13.64 9.96 -15.74
CA SER A 277 -14.61 10.91 -16.31
C SER A 277 -15.53 11.48 -15.24
N SER A 278 -15.87 12.76 -15.38
CA SER A 278 -16.81 13.46 -14.50
C SER A 278 -17.88 14.14 -15.36
N TRP A 279 -19.13 13.88 -15.01
CA TRP A 279 -20.31 14.30 -15.72
C TRP A 279 -21.18 15.19 -14.83
N ARG A 280 -21.35 16.45 -15.18
CA ARG A 280 -22.33 17.33 -14.53
C ARG A 280 -23.69 17.08 -15.18
N LEU A 281 -24.53 16.29 -14.52
CA LEU A 281 -25.86 15.90 -15.02
C LEU A 281 -26.86 17.03 -14.82
N SER A 282 -26.67 17.84 -13.75
CA SER A 282 -27.43 19.07 -13.48
C SER A 282 -26.56 20.01 -12.64
N ASP A 283 -27.08 21.16 -12.23
CA ASP A 283 -26.37 22.07 -11.30
C ASP A 283 -26.15 21.45 -9.93
N ASP A 284 -26.97 20.46 -9.56
CA ASP A 284 -26.93 19.81 -8.25
C ASP A 284 -26.41 18.38 -8.27
N VAL A 285 -26.27 17.74 -9.45
CA VAL A 285 -25.92 16.33 -9.55
C VAL A 285 -24.71 16.14 -10.45
N LYS A 286 -23.70 15.45 -9.89
CA LYS A 286 -22.53 14.96 -10.64
C LYS A 286 -22.47 13.44 -10.56
N ALA A 287 -22.00 12.83 -11.65
CA ALA A 287 -21.66 11.40 -11.71
C ALA A 287 -20.24 11.25 -12.22
N ASN A 288 -19.50 10.32 -11.64
CA ASN A 288 -18.13 10.02 -11.99
C ASN A 288 -17.95 8.54 -12.33
N LEU A 289 -17.04 8.25 -13.24
CA LEU A 289 -16.63 6.90 -13.60
C LEU A 289 -15.12 6.89 -13.75
N ASP A 290 -14.46 6.00 -13.02
CA ASP A 290 -13.01 5.74 -13.11
C ASP A 290 -12.77 4.26 -13.45
N LEU A 291 -11.81 4.01 -14.35
CA LEU A 291 -11.28 2.69 -14.67
C LEU A 291 -9.79 2.68 -14.32
N THR A 292 -9.40 1.87 -13.36
CA THR A 292 -8.00 1.74 -12.93
C THR A 292 -7.44 0.43 -13.42
N TRP A 293 -6.43 0.47 -14.31
CA TRP A 293 -5.57 -0.66 -14.57
C TRP A 293 -4.50 -0.76 -13.48
N VAL A 294 -4.35 -1.96 -12.92
CA VAL A 294 -3.42 -2.27 -11.83
C VAL A 294 -2.51 -3.40 -12.28
N ASN A 295 -1.20 -3.16 -12.31
CA ASN A 295 -0.19 -4.09 -12.83
C ASN A 295 0.21 -5.16 -11.79
N TRP A 296 -0.72 -6.02 -11.40
CA TRP A 296 -0.47 -7.09 -10.44
C TRP A 296 0.43 -8.22 -10.98
N SER A 297 0.52 -8.40 -12.31
CA SER A 297 1.37 -9.42 -12.91
C SER A 297 2.87 -9.23 -12.60
N ALA A 298 3.25 -8.03 -12.18
CA ALA A 298 4.60 -7.72 -11.75
C ALA A 298 4.86 -8.04 -10.26
N TYR A 299 3.92 -8.64 -9.55
CA TYR A 299 4.05 -8.94 -8.11
C TYR A 299 5.25 -9.84 -7.80
N ILE A 300 6.03 -9.44 -6.80
CA ILE A 300 7.17 -10.19 -6.29
C ILE A 300 6.86 -10.61 -4.84
N PRO A 301 6.91 -11.90 -4.50
CA PRO A 301 6.59 -12.35 -3.15
C PRO A 301 7.57 -11.76 -2.12
N PRO A 302 7.14 -11.58 -0.86
CA PRO A 302 7.96 -10.94 0.17
C PRO A 302 9.28 -11.63 0.45
N VAL A 303 9.32 -12.94 0.33
CA VAL A 303 10.55 -13.73 0.49
C VAL A 303 10.83 -14.42 -0.83
N THR A 304 11.94 -14.08 -1.47
CA THR A 304 12.32 -14.63 -2.77
C THR A 304 13.41 -15.69 -2.66
N ARG A 305 14.28 -15.58 -1.66
CA ARG A 305 15.39 -16.49 -1.47
C ARG A 305 15.83 -16.55 -0.01
N ILE A 306 16.14 -17.74 0.46
CA ILE A 306 16.76 -17.96 1.76
C ILE A 306 18.10 -18.67 1.52
N SER A 307 19.20 -18.05 1.93
CA SER A 307 20.55 -18.64 1.89
C SER A 307 21.08 -18.84 3.30
N THR A 308 21.65 -20.02 3.55
CA THR A 308 22.25 -20.38 4.82
C THR A 308 23.74 -20.57 4.62
N GLN A 309 24.55 -19.87 5.41
CA GLN A 309 26.00 -20.06 5.44
C GLN A 309 26.39 -20.70 6.78
N LEU A 310 26.95 -21.87 6.69
CA LEU A 310 27.43 -22.60 7.85
C LEU A 310 28.98 -22.50 7.90
N ASN A 311 29.49 -21.85 8.92
CA ASN A 311 30.92 -21.75 9.16
C ASN A 311 31.28 -22.57 10.42
N ILE A 312 31.87 -23.74 10.21
CA ILE A 312 32.36 -24.60 11.31
C ILE A 312 33.85 -24.74 11.13
N PRO A 313 34.64 -23.94 11.87
CA PRO A 313 36.10 -24.05 11.83
C PRO A 313 36.55 -25.42 12.36
N PRO A 314 37.66 -25.98 11.85
CA PRO A 314 38.18 -27.22 12.37
C PRO A 314 38.57 -27.06 13.85
N PRO A 315 38.31 -28.09 14.67
CA PRO A 315 38.78 -28.10 16.06
C PRO A 315 40.30 -28.03 16.13
N LYS A 316 40.83 -27.58 17.27
CA LYS A 316 42.30 -27.63 17.53
C LYS A 316 42.80 -29.05 17.34
N GLY A 317 43.68 -29.27 16.36
CA GLY A 317 44.17 -30.62 15.98
C GLY A 317 43.53 -31.20 14.70
N GLY A 318 42.63 -30.48 14.08
CA GLY A 318 41.92 -30.91 12.84
C GLY A 318 40.71 -31.79 13.11
N TRP A 319 40.01 -32.14 12.04
CA TRP A 319 38.88 -33.06 12.13
C TRP A 319 39.37 -34.49 12.41
N PRO A 320 38.73 -35.24 13.32
CA PRO A 320 39.05 -36.66 13.54
C PRO A 320 38.89 -37.46 12.24
N ALA A 321 39.73 -38.50 12.10
CA ALA A 321 39.65 -39.37 10.92
C ALA A 321 38.25 -39.95 10.73
N GLY A 322 37.70 -39.75 9.53
CA GLY A 322 36.34 -40.20 9.19
C GLY A 322 35.23 -39.21 9.52
N ILE A 323 35.51 -38.07 10.14
CA ILE A 323 34.53 -36.98 10.35
C ILE A 323 34.81 -35.88 9.37
N GLN A 324 33.78 -35.52 8.57
CA GLN A 324 33.83 -34.37 7.68
C GLN A 324 32.91 -33.26 8.20
N PRO A 325 33.25 -31.97 8.00
CA PRO A 325 32.35 -30.88 8.32
C PRO A 325 31.03 -31.03 7.51
N PRO A 326 29.88 -30.63 8.05
CA PRO A 326 28.62 -30.58 7.30
C PRO A 326 28.79 -29.77 6.01
N SER A 327 28.22 -30.24 4.92
CA SER A 327 28.16 -29.46 3.68
C SER A 327 27.29 -28.20 3.84
N GLN A 328 27.60 -27.18 3.06
CA GLN A 328 26.75 -25.98 3.01
C GLN A 328 25.33 -26.35 2.55
N PRO A 329 24.28 -25.91 3.28
CA PRO A 329 22.92 -26.11 2.83
C PRO A 329 22.68 -25.42 1.48
N ALA A 330 21.93 -26.06 0.58
CA ALA A 330 21.52 -25.42 -0.65
C ALA A 330 20.54 -24.26 -0.36
N PRO A 331 20.60 -23.16 -1.11
CA PRO A 331 19.63 -22.08 -0.97
C PRO A 331 18.21 -22.61 -1.23
N ILE A 332 17.26 -22.17 -0.42
CA ILE A 332 15.84 -22.41 -0.62
C ILE A 332 15.33 -21.32 -1.56
N ILE A 333 14.88 -21.70 -2.73
CA ILE A 333 14.22 -20.81 -3.69
C ILE A 333 12.72 -20.95 -3.48
N ILE A 334 12.07 -19.80 -3.26
CA ILE A 334 10.63 -19.75 -3.01
C ILE A 334 9.90 -19.62 -4.34
N LEU A 335 8.84 -20.41 -4.53
CA LEU A 335 8.06 -20.42 -5.76
C LEU A 335 7.36 -19.06 -5.97
N PRO A 336 7.47 -18.44 -7.16
CA PRO A 336 6.76 -17.20 -7.44
C PRO A 336 5.24 -17.46 -7.48
N ILE A 337 4.48 -16.51 -6.94
CA ILE A 337 3.04 -16.46 -7.11
C ILE A 337 2.74 -15.78 -8.43
N GLN A 338 1.83 -16.36 -9.19
CA GLN A 338 1.29 -15.72 -10.38
C GLN A 338 0.08 -14.88 -9.98
N MET A 339 0.22 -13.57 -10.07
CA MET A 339 -0.89 -12.62 -10.03
C MET A 339 -1.21 -12.11 -11.43
N SER A 340 -2.45 -11.70 -11.65
CA SER A 340 -2.92 -11.16 -12.93
C SER A 340 -3.30 -9.70 -12.80
N ASP A 341 -3.00 -8.91 -13.83
CA ASP A 341 -3.44 -7.52 -13.92
C ASP A 341 -4.94 -7.40 -13.79
N GLN A 342 -5.38 -6.32 -13.15
CA GLN A 342 -6.78 -6.06 -12.91
C GLN A 342 -7.23 -4.75 -13.52
N ILE A 343 -8.49 -4.69 -13.91
CA ILE A 343 -9.21 -3.45 -14.20
C ILE A 343 -10.24 -3.27 -13.11
N VAL A 344 -10.12 -2.19 -12.36
CA VAL A 344 -10.99 -1.85 -11.23
C VAL A 344 -11.92 -0.71 -11.66
N PRO A 345 -13.21 -1.00 -11.97
CA PRO A 345 -14.22 0.02 -12.23
C PRO A 345 -14.74 0.62 -10.93
N ARG A 346 -14.87 1.95 -10.92
CA ARG A 346 -15.45 2.74 -9.84
C ARG A 346 -16.49 3.68 -10.39
N VAL A 347 -17.61 3.79 -9.70
CA VAL A 347 -18.66 4.78 -9.99
C VAL A 347 -19.00 5.55 -8.74
N GLY A 348 -19.27 6.85 -8.91
CA GLY A 348 -19.61 7.73 -7.80
C GLY A 348 -20.64 8.78 -8.24
N VAL A 349 -21.51 9.16 -7.31
CA VAL A 349 -22.50 10.22 -7.50
C VAL A 349 -22.44 11.16 -6.31
N GLU A 350 -22.46 12.46 -6.60
CA GLU A 350 -22.61 13.53 -5.61
C GLU A 350 -23.86 14.33 -5.95
N TRP A 351 -24.76 14.45 -4.97
CA TRP A 351 -25.95 15.27 -5.05
C TRP A 351 -25.91 16.37 -3.99
N ARG A 352 -25.97 17.64 -4.46
CA ARG A 352 -26.22 18.79 -3.60
C ARG A 352 -27.68 18.82 -3.22
N ALA A 353 -28.02 18.17 -2.10
CA ALA A 353 -29.41 17.96 -1.67
C ALA A 353 -30.12 19.26 -1.28
N PHE A 354 -29.36 20.25 -0.81
CA PHE A 354 -29.87 21.59 -0.56
C PHE A 354 -28.77 22.62 -0.64
N ALA A 355 -29.13 23.85 -1.06
CA ALA A 355 -28.31 25.03 -1.11
C ALA A 355 -29.03 26.20 -0.46
N ARG A 356 -28.38 26.86 0.49
CA ARG A 356 -28.83 28.08 1.17
C ARG A 356 -27.70 29.10 1.14
N PRO A 357 -27.97 30.40 1.33
CA PRO A 357 -26.93 31.41 1.28
C PRO A 357 -25.77 31.19 2.26
N ALA A 358 -26.01 30.55 3.41
CA ALA A 358 -25.01 30.32 4.45
C ALA A 358 -24.48 28.88 4.49
N TRP A 359 -25.12 27.91 3.83
CA TRP A 359 -24.74 26.51 3.91
C TRP A 359 -25.29 25.64 2.80
N GLU A 360 -24.56 24.59 2.43
CA GLU A 360 -24.92 23.58 1.43
C GLU A 360 -24.77 22.20 2.05
N GLY A 361 -25.64 21.28 1.65
CA GLY A 361 -25.58 19.88 2.07
C GLY A 361 -25.47 18.94 0.89
N PHE A 362 -24.66 17.91 1.06
CA PHE A 362 -24.32 16.95 0.02
C PHE A 362 -24.61 15.53 0.48
N VAL A 363 -25.13 14.73 -0.43
CA VAL A 363 -25.30 13.28 -0.28
C VAL A 363 -24.50 12.60 -1.37
N ARG A 364 -23.78 11.55 -1.02
CA ARG A 364 -22.89 10.83 -1.94
C ARG A 364 -23.13 9.34 -1.87
N GLY A 365 -22.90 8.67 -2.98
CA GLY A 365 -22.91 7.22 -3.06
C GLY A 365 -21.89 6.75 -4.08
N GLY A 366 -21.34 5.58 -3.86
CA GLY A 366 -20.37 5.00 -4.77
C GLY A 366 -20.32 3.49 -4.71
N TYR A 367 -19.73 2.92 -5.75
CA TYR A 367 -19.52 1.49 -5.87
C TYR A 367 -18.19 1.23 -6.56
N GLU A 368 -17.46 0.20 -6.08
CA GLU A 368 -16.23 -0.30 -6.64
C GLU A 368 -16.30 -1.82 -6.74
N TYR A 369 -15.81 -2.34 -7.86
CA TYR A 369 -15.57 -3.76 -8.03
C TYR A 369 -14.08 -4.00 -8.26
N ASP A 370 -13.48 -4.80 -7.39
CA ASP A 370 -12.06 -5.16 -7.44
C ASP A 370 -11.95 -6.68 -7.51
N LYS A 371 -11.57 -7.17 -8.68
CA LYS A 371 -11.38 -8.59 -8.89
C LYS A 371 -10.09 -9.04 -8.21
N SER A 372 -10.10 -10.20 -7.56
CA SER A 372 -8.89 -10.77 -6.99
C SER A 372 -7.79 -10.95 -8.03
N PRO A 373 -6.59 -10.40 -7.82
CA PRO A 373 -5.43 -10.65 -8.69
C PRO A 373 -4.80 -12.02 -8.45
N ILE A 374 -5.12 -12.68 -7.34
CA ILE A 374 -4.49 -13.92 -6.90
C ILE A 374 -5.05 -15.08 -7.70
N GLY A 375 -4.16 -15.78 -8.41
CA GLY A 375 -4.49 -17.00 -9.15
C GLY A 375 -4.81 -18.20 -8.25
N PRO A 376 -5.25 -19.34 -8.84
CA PRO A 376 -5.54 -20.55 -8.09
C PRO A 376 -4.36 -21.02 -7.24
N GLN A 377 -4.61 -21.31 -5.96
CA GLN A 377 -3.61 -21.77 -5.00
C GLN A 377 -3.62 -23.31 -4.90
N ALA A 378 -3.44 -23.99 -6.05
CA ALA A 378 -3.50 -25.46 -6.12
C ALA A 378 -2.23 -26.16 -5.60
N GLY A 379 -1.09 -25.43 -5.53
CA GLY A 379 0.21 -25.91 -5.02
C GLY A 379 0.39 -25.64 -3.52
N GLN A 380 1.64 -25.49 -3.11
CA GLN A 380 2.03 -25.26 -1.71
C GLN A 380 1.81 -23.84 -1.20
N THR A 381 1.56 -22.87 -2.08
CA THR A 381 1.31 -21.47 -1.67
C THR A 381 -0.12 -21.30 -1.16
N ASN A 382 -0.31 -20.43 -0.18
CA ASN A 382 -1.58 -20.21 0.51
C ASN A 382 -1.93 -18.73 0.66
N TYR A 383 -1.86 -17.98 -0.45
CA TYR A 383 -2.31 -16.59 -0.50
C TYR A 383 -3.82 -16.52 -0.63
N VAL A 384 -4.45 -15.89 0.33
CA VAL A 384 -5.91 -15.84 0.43
C VAL A 384 -6.40 -14.50 -0.08
N ASP A 385 -7.36 -14.54 -0.99
CA ASP A 385 -8.08 -13.37 -1.48
C ASP A 385 -9.42 -13.78 -2.11
N SER A 386 -10.26 -12.80 -2.36
CA SER A 386 -11.54 -12.95 -3.05
C SER A 386 -11.90 -11.64 -3.75
N ASP A 387 -12.71 -11.70 -4.77
CA ASP A 387 -13.28 -10.50 -5.40
C ASP A 387 -13.91 -9.60 -4.33
N ARG A 388 -13.78 -8.29 -4.49
CA ARG A 388 -14.31 -7.31 -3.55
C ARG A 388 -15.36 -6.41 -4.19
N HIS A 389 -16.53 -6.36 -3.56
CA HIS A 389 -17.60 -5.43 -3.89
C HIS A 389 -17.68 -4.39 -2.78
N ALA A 390 -17.33 -3.14 -3.04
CA ALA A 390 -17.37 -2.06 -2.07
C ALA A 390 -18.50 -1.07 -2.38
N PHE A 391 -19.35 -0.83 -1.39
CA PHE A 391 -20.45 0.12 -1.44
C PHE A 391 -20.14 1.26 -0.49
N SER A 392 -20.21 2.49 -0.97
CA SER A 392 -19.88 3.69 -0.20
C SER A 392 -21.08 4.63 -0.13
N ALA A 393 -21.18 5.31 1.01
CA ALA A 393 -22.11 6.42 1.21
C ALA A 393 -21.41 7.55 1.96
N GLY A 394 -21.81 8.80 1.69
CA GLY A 394 -21.21 9.96 2.33
C GLY A 394 -22.19 11.11 2.49
N LEU A 395 -21.93 11.93 3.51
CA LEU A 395 -22.63 13.19 3.76
C LEU A 395 -21.61 14.32 3.84
N GLY A 396 -21.98 15.49 3.32
CA GLY A 396 -21.16 16.69 3.38
C GLY A 396 -21.98 17.90 3.81
N LEU A 397 -21.36 18.76 4.62
CA LEU A 397 -21.91 20.07 4.99
C LEU A 397 -20.86 21.13 4.70
N ARG A 398 -21.18 22.13 3.89
CA ARG A 398 -20.35 23.31 3.62
C ARG A 398 -20.99 24.53 4.24
N LEU A 399 -20.29 25.18 5.13
CA LEU A 399 -20.65 26.45 5.71
C LEU A 399 -19.95 27.56 4.91
N ILE A 400 -20.71 28.50 4.38
CA ILE A 400 -20.23 29.58 3.52
C ILE A 400 -19.91 30.78 4.40
N HIS A 401 -18.63 31.14 4.51
CA HIS A 401 -18.15 32.28 5.30
C HIS A 401 -18.75 32.32 6.71
N PRO A 402 -18.54 31.28 7.56
CA PRO A 402 -19.27 31.12 8.83
C PRO A 402 -18.93 32.16 9.90
N GLY A 403 -17.94 33.05 9.67
CA GLY A 403 -17.58 34.06 10.64
C GLY A 403 -16.45 34.99 10.19
N THR A 404 -16.13 35.96 11.02
CA THR A 404 -15.06 36.93 10.74
C THR A 404 -13.64 36.40 10.98
N ILE A 405 -13.51 35.33 11.76
CA ILE A 405 -12.22 34.70 12.09
C ILE A 405 -11.78 33.73 10.98
N LEU A 406 -12.73 33.10 10.32
CA LEU A 406 -12.50 32.18 9.21
C LEU A 406 -13.02 32.85 7.94
N PRO A 407 -12.13 33.47 7.13
CA PRO A 407 -12.54 34.26 5.96
C PRO A 407 -13.05 33.38 4.79
N GLY A 408 -12.77 32.10 4.81
CA GLY A 408 -13.21 31.14 3.79
C GLY A 408 -14.31 30.22 4.28
N ASP A 409 -14.60 29.20 3.49
CA ASP A 409 -15.64 28.22 3.79
C ASP A 409 -15.10 27.13 4.72
N VAL A 410 -16.00 26.53 5.51
CA VAL A 410 -15.70 25.35 6.30
C VAL A 410 -16.54 24.18 5.80
N ARG A 411 -15.90 23.05 5.50
CA ARG A 411 -16.57 21.84 5.03
C ARG A 411 -16.34 20.69 6.03
N PHE A 412 -17.40 19.95 6.31
CA PHE A 412 -17.36 18.71 7.08
C PHE A 412 -17.88 17.59 6.18
N ASP A 413 -17.12 16.52 6.09
CA ASP A 413 -17.47 15.34 5.30
C ASP A 413 -17.35 14.09 6.16
N VAL A 414 -18.33 13.18 6.07
CA VAL A 414 -18.30 11.87 6.68
C VAL A 414 -18.65 10.81 5.64
N HIS A 415 -18.07 9.62 5.79
CA HIS A 415 -18.37 8.49 4.91
C HIS A 415 -18.42 7.17 5.67
N GLY A 416 -19.10 6.20 5.07
CA GLY A 416 -19.07 4.79 5.42
C GLY A 416 -18.91 3.96 4.14
N GLN A 417 -18.14 2.88 4.25
CA GLN A 417 -17.94 1.91 3.17
C GLN A 417 -18.15 0.51 3.72
N PHE A 418 -18.89 -0.32 3.00
CA PHE A 418 -19.04 -1.74 3.22
C PHE A 418 -18.45 -2.51 2.06
N SER A 419 -17.43 -3.31 2.32
CA SER A 419 -16.81 -4.18 1.34
C SER A 419 -17.20 -5.64 1.62
N TYR A 420 -17.78 -6.30 0.63
CA TYR A 420 -18.14 -7.71 0.68
C TYR A 420 -17.16 -8.53 -0.16
N LEU A 421 -16.60 -9.57 0.45
CA LEU A 421 -15.71 -10.53 -0.17
C LEU A 421 -16.44 -11.90 -0.22
N PRO A 422 -16.97 -12.31 -1.39
CA PRO A 422 -17.65 -13.60 -1.54
C PRO A 422 -16.78 -14.76 -1.05
N THR A 423 -17.40 -15.77 -0.47
CA THR A 423 -16.68 -16.98 -0.05
C THR A 423 -16.17 -17.73 -1.27
N VAL A 424 -14.87 -17.96 -1.33
CA VAL A 424 -14.19 -18.79 -2.32
C VAL A 424 -13.74 -20.11 -1.69
N THR A 425 -13.68 -21.17 -2.50
CA THR A 425 -13.14 -22.48 -2.09
C THR A 425 -11.83 -22.71 -2.83
N VAL A 426 -10.76 -22.93 -2.07
CA VAL A 426 -9.45 -23.28 -2.59
C VAL A 426 -9.27 -24.79 -2.47
N SER A 427 -9.05 -25.44 -3.62
CA SER A 427 -8.82 -26.90 -3.71
C SER A 427 -7.36 -27.16 -4.03
N LYS A 428 -6.69 -27.88 -3.15
CA LYS A 428 -5.29 -28.28 -3.29
C LYS A 428 -5.16 -29.52 -4.16
N GLN A 429 -4.16 -29.50 -5.04
CA GLN A 429 -3.80 -30.61 -5.89
C GLN A 429 -2.44 -31.24 -5.49
N ASP A 430 -1.65 -30.49 -4.73
CA ASP A 430 -0.36 -30.94 -4.20
C ASP A 430 -0.56 -31.65 -2.86
N ALA A 431 -0.29 -32.95 -2.83
CA ALA A 431 -0.41 -33.75 -1.62
C ALA A 431 0.61 -33.42 -0.53
N SER A 432 1.65 -32.65 -0.84
CA SER A 432 2.65 -32.19 0.11
C SER A 432 2.26 -30.87 0.80
N ASP A 433 1.16 -30.21 0.37
CA ASP A 433 0.62 -29.05 1.05
C ASP A 433 0.10 -29.42 2.44
N LEU A 434 0.56 -28.70 3.47
CA LEU A 434 0.24 -28.98 4.88
C LEU A 434 -1.11 -28.39 5.32
N VAL A 435 -1.72 -27.53 4.51
CA VAL A 435 -2.97 -26.83 4.84
C VAL A 435 -4.19 -27.59 4.35
N GLY A 436 -4.12 -28.14 3.15
CA GLY A 436 -5.24 -28.79 2.47
C GLY A 436 -6.26 -27.78 1.92
N ASN A 437 -7.45 -28.26 1.60
CA ASN A 437 -8.54 -27.43 1.08
C ASN A 437 -9.09 -26.49 2.15
N TYR A 438 -9.44 -25.26 1.74
CA TYR A 438 -10.04 -24.30 2.64
C TYR A 438 -11.06 -23.39 1.94
N THR A 439 -11.91 -22.75 2.73
CA THR A 439 -12.81 -21.68 2.28
C THR A 439 -12.36 -20.36 2.86
N ALA A 440 -12.51 -19.26 2.12
CA ALA A 440 -12.16 -17.94 2.56
C ALA A 440 -13.14 -16.89 2.03
N GLY A 441 -13.43 -15.87 2.81
CA GLY A 441 -14.34 -14.78 2.47
C GLY A 441 -14.57 -13.88 3.67
N GLY A 442 -15.47 -12.90 3.55
CA GLY A 442 -15.82 -12.02 4.66
C GLY A 442 -16.30 -10.65 4.24
N HIS A 443 -16.09 -9.69 5.12
CA HIS A 443 -16.46 -8.30 4.87
C HIS A 443 -15.56 -7.33 5.63
N ILE A 444 -15.56 -6.07 5.18
CA ILE A 444 -14.81 -4.99 5.81
C ILE A 444 -15.74 -3.79 5.95
N TRP A 445 -15.73 -3.15 7.12
CA TRP A 445 -16.38 -1.88 7.35
C TRP A 445 -15.34 -0.78 7.49
N ALA A 446 -15.49 0.30 6.71
CA ALA A 446 -14.65 1.47 6.86
C ALA A 446 -15.52 2.70 7.11
N PHE A 447 -15.05 3.59 7.97
CA PHE A 447 -15.71 4.84 8.34
C PHE A 447 -14.67 5.95 8.46
N GLY A 448 -15.07 7.15 8.12
CA GLY A 448 -14.19 8.30 8.32
C GLY A 448 -14.93 9.62 8.29
N GLY A 449 -14.22 10.64 8.74
CA GLY A 449 -14.68 12.01 8.72
C GLY A 449 -13.52 12.98 8.53
N ALA A 450 -13.79 14.13 7.92
CA ALA A 450 -12.80 15.18 7.69
C ALA A 450 -13.42 16.56 7.85
N ALA A 451 -12.61 17.51 8.28
CA ALA A 451 -12.92 18.94 8.29
C ALA A 451 -11.93 19.67 7.39
N THR A 452 -12.42 20.53 6.53
CA THR A 452 -11.63 21.41 5.64
C THR A 452 -11.95 22.85 5.93
N VAL A 453 -10.93 23.68 6.04
CA VAL A 453 -11.04 25.13 6.19
C VAL A 453 -10.39 25.79 4.98
N GLY A 454 -11.14 26.65 4.30
CA GLY A 454 -10.67 27.51 3.21
C GLY A 454 -10.28 28.91 3.72
N PHE A 455 -9.39 29.59 3.00
CA PHE A 455 -8.91 30.93 3.29
C PHE A 455 -8.84 31.81 2.04
#